data_be94922b1959463e50b0342241b8e905
#
_entry.id   be94922b1959463e50b0342241b8e905
#
_cell.length_a   1.000
_cell.length_b   1.000
_cell.length_c   1.000
_cell.angle_alpha   90.00
_cell.angle_beta   90.00
_cell.angle_gamma   90.00
#
_symmetry.space_group_name_H-M   'P 1'
#
loop_
_entity.id
_entity.type
_entity.pdbx_description
1 polymer ?
#
loop_
_entity_poly.entity_id
_entity_poly.type
_entity_poly.pdbx_seq_one_letter_code
_entity_poly.pdbx_strand_id
1 'polypeptide(L)'
;MIDNRIQSFPWKGWQKEFEIASKNNINTIEWTIDDDRLYENPLLTEKGIQEINSLTKKYQINIPSLTGDCFMQNPFWKSIGAQKEKLQNDFINILHGCSKANISIVLIPLVDNGSIENDLQENNLLTFLSSQTELLKKLSVRVCFESDFPPKKLKDFIDRYDDDLFGINYDTGNSASMGFDPSEEFLQ
;
A
#
# COMPACT_ATOMS: atom_id res chain seq x y z
N MET A 1 19.92 2.97 -1.04
CA MET A 1 19.43 2.21 0.13
C MET A 1 19.33 3.18 1.31
N ILE A 2 18.22 3.17 2.03
CA ILE A 2 18.00 3.99 3.22
C ILE A 2 18.14 3.04 4.42
N ASP A 3 19.08 3.34 5.32
CA ASP A 3 19.37 2.52 6.51
C ASP A 3 19.53 1.01 6.23
N ASN A 4 20.21 0.66 5.12
CA ASN A 4 20.42 -0.69 4.60
C ASN A 4 19.15 -1.41 4.10
N ARG A 5 18.04 -0.72 3.94
CA ARG A 5 16.82 -1.26 3.31
C ARG A 5 16.75 -0.83 1.84
N ILE A 6 16.19 -1.70 1.01
CA ILE A 6 15.93 -1.41 -0.41
C ILE A 6 14.84 -0.35 -0.51
N GLN A 7 13.81 -0.46 0.33
CA GLN A 7 12.67 0.41 0.41
C GLN A 7 12.41 0.78 1.87
N SER A 8 12.23 2.05 2.17
CA SER A 8 11.76 2.56 3.46
C SER A 8 11.48 4.04 3.37
N PHE A 9 10.71 4.58 4.30
CA PHE A 9 10.43 6.02 4.33
C PHE A 9 11.71 6.84 4.61
N PRO A 10 12.03 7.85 3.78
CA PRO A 10 13.29 8.61 3.89
C PRO A 10 13.21 9.72 4.94
N TRP A 11 13.21 9.36 6.22
CA TRP A 11 13.05 10.26 7.37
C TRP A 11 13.91 11.53 7.33
N LYS A 12 15.14 11.42 6.84
CA LYS A 12 16.11 12.53 6.79
C LYS A 12 16.06 13.30 5.48
N GLY A 13 14.89 13.65 4.99
CA GLY A 13 14.85 14.53 3.83
C GLY A 13 13.86 14.14 2.76
N TRP A 14 12.78 13.49 3.13
CA TRP A 14 11.67 13.16 2.22
C TRP A 14 11.18 14.36 1.39
N GLN A 15 11.28 15.59 1.95
CA GLN A 15 10.93 16.81 1.21
C GLN A 15 11.82 17.07 0.01
N LYS A 16 13.09 16.63 0.07
CA LYS A 16 14.05 16.83 -1.02
C LYS A 16 13.76 15.95 -2.22
N GLU A 17 13.05 14.85 -2.02
CA GLU A 17 12.67 13.95 -3.12
C GLU A 17 11.79 14.64 -4.14
N PHE A 18 10.91 15.54 -3.72
CA PHE A 18 10.09 16.35 -4.62
C PHE A 18 10.93 17.26 -5.52
N GLU A 19 11.94 17.91 -4.96
CA GLU A 19 12.85 18.76 -5.73
C GLU A 19 13.70 17.94 -6.70
N ILE A 20 14.23 16.80 -6.23
CA ILE A 20 15.06 15.89 -7.02
C ILE A 20 14.24 15.30 -8.17
N ALA A 21 13.04 14.82 -7.91
CA ALA A 21 12.13 14.29 -8.91
C ALA A 21 11.83 15.34 -9.99
N SER A 22 11.41 16.53 -9.58
CA SER A 22 11.12 17.64 -10.50
C SER A 22 12.32 18.01 -11.37
N LYS A 23 13.53 18.11 -10.81
CA LYS A 23 14.76 18.39 -11.56
C LYS A 23 15.12 17.31 -12.57
N ASN A 24 14.68 16.10 -12.37
CA ASN A 24 14.92 14.96 -13.26
C ASN A 24 13.74 14.66 -14.18
N ASN A 25 12.77 15.57 -14.30
CA ASN A 25 11.56 15.40 -15.09
C ASN A 25 10.70 14.18 -14.68
N ILE A 26 10.79 13.78 -13.41
CA ILE A 26 9.92 12.77 -12.80
C ILE A 26 8.76 13.54 -12.18
N ASN A 27 7.53 13.24 -12.61
CA ASN A 27 6.33 13.95 -12.17
C ASN A 27 5.46 13.12 -11.20
N THR A 28 5.91 11.93 -10.86
CA THR A 28 5.18 11.00 -9.99
C THR A 28 6.14 10.34 -9.02
N ILE A 29 5.76 10.29 -7.75
CA ILE A 29 6.45 9.49 -6.72
C ILE A 29 5.43 8.62 -6.00
N GLU A 30 5.85 7.49 -5.45
CA GLU A 30 5.06 6.66 -4.57
C GLU A 30 5.41 6.97 -3.12
N TRP A 31 4.39 7.05 -2.26
CA TRP A 31 4.60 7.22 -0.82
C TRP A 31 4.87 5.88 -0.18
N THR A 32 5.79 5.83 0.78
CA THR A 32 6.09 4.63 1.56
C THR A 32 5.73 4.84 3.02
N ILE A 33 5.15 3.83 3.66
CA ILE A 33 4.83 3.88 5.09
C ILE A 33 5.25 2.57 5.77
N ASP A 34 6.14 2.69 6.75
CA ASP A 34 6.65 1.61 7.58
C ASP A 34 5.89 1.51 8.91
N ASP A 35 5.93 0.34 9.56
CA ASP A 35 5.41 0.16 10.94
C ASP A 35 6.25 0.91 11.96
N ASP A 36 7.58 0.96 11.76
CA ASP A 36 8.47 1.75 12.61
C ASP A 36 8.13 3.24 12.51
N ARG A 37 7.85 3.84 13.66
CA ARG A 37 7.48 5.27 13.76
C ARG A 37 6.22 5.62 12.96
N LEU A 38 5.28 4.70 12.82
CA LEU A 38 4.08 4.85 11.98
C LEU A 38 3.39 6.22 12.16
N TYR A 39 3.10 6.59 13.39
CA TYR A 39 2.40 7.84 13.71
C TYR A 39 3.25 9.11 13.63
N GLU A 40 4.55 8.98 13.39
CA GLU A 40 5.43 10.12 13.08
C GLU A 40 5.49 10.36 11.57
N ASN A 41 5.00 9.43 10.73
CA ASN A 41 4.97 9.61 9.30
C ASN A 41 4.13 10.85 8.94
N PRO A 42 4.64 11.75 8.09
CA PRO A 42 3.95 12.99 7.71
C PRO A 42 2.51 12.77 7.22
N LEU A 43 2.24 11.64 6.58
CA LEU A 43 0.90 11.28 6.09
C LEU A 43 -0.13 11.14 7.21
N LEU A 44 0.28 10.84 8.43
CA LEU A 44 -0.61 10.65 9.60
C LEU A 44 -0.66 11.87 10.52
N THR A 45 -0.09 12.99 10.11
CA THR A 45 -0.12 14.25 10.88
C THR A 45 -0.72 15.38 10.04
N GLU A 46 -1.50 16.27 10.68
CA GLU A 46 -2.09 17.42 9.95
C GLU A 46 -1.03 18.32 9.34
N LYS A 47 0.04 18.61 10.08
CA LYS A 47 1.16 19.41 9.58
C LYS A 47 1.86 18.74 8.40
N GLY A 48 2.08 17.44 8.48
CA GLY A 48 2.73 16.67 7.41
C GLY A 48 1.88 16.64 6.14
N ILE A 49 0.56 16.43 6.25
CA ILE A 49 -0.37 16.48 5.11
C ILE A 49 -0.35 17.86 4.43
N GLN A 50 -0.36 18.94 5.21
CA GLN A 50 -0.25 20.30 4.66
C GLN A 50 1.08 20.50 3.92
N GLU A 51 2.18 19.97 4.47
CA GLU A 51 3.49 20.04 3.84
C GLU A 51 3.54 19.20 2.55
N ILE A 52 3.03 17.96 2.56
CA ILE A 52 2.90 17.12 1.37
C ILE A 52 2.14 17.87 0.27
N ASN A 53 0.95 18.37 0.56
CA ASN A 53 0.12 19.10 -0.41
C ASN A 53 0.79 20.39 -0.93
N SER A 54 1.59 21.05 -0.11
CA SER A 54 2.38 22.23 -0.54
C SER A 54 3.49 21.83 -1.50
N LEU A 55 4.21 20.73 -1.22
CA LEU A 55 5.32 20.23 -2.04
C LEU A 55 4.84 19.67 -3.38
N THR A 56 3.73 18.88 -3.38
CA THR A 56 3.13 18.37 -4.62
C THR A 56 2.77 19.51 -5.56
N LYS A 57 2.12 20.56 -5.04
CA LYS A 57 1.77 21.75 -5.81
C LYS A 57 2.99 22.53 -6.28
N LYS A 58 3.98 22.75 -5.40
CA LYS A 58 5.18 23.54 -5.70
C LYS A 58 6.02 22.92 -6.81
N TYR A 59 6.21 21.60 -6.75
CA TYR A 59 7.09 20.87 -7.66
C TYR A 59 6.35 20.18 -8.81
N GLN A 60 5.03 20.28 -8.85
CA GLN A 60 4.14 19.61 -9.83
C GLN A 60 4.36 18.08 -9.86
N ILE A 61 4.50 17.49 -8.67
CA ILE A 61 4.64 16.04 -8.46
C ILE A 61 3.30 15.48 -7.99
N ASN A 62 2.89 14.35 -8.55
CA ASN A 62 1.73 13.58 -8.08
C ASN A 62 2.19 12.43 -7.18
N ILE A 63 1.35 12.07 -6.22
CA ILE A 63 1.52 10.89 -5.39
C ILE A 63 0.26 10.02 -5.57
N PRO A 64 0.17 9.20 -6.63
CA PRO A 64 -1.04 8.43 -6.90
C PRO A 64 -1.21 7.25 -5.95
N SER A 65 -0.10 6.70 -5.44
CA SER A 65 -0.08 5.47 -4.67
C SER A 65 0.79 5.56 -3.42
N LEU A 66 0.47 4.66 -2.49
CA LEU A 66 1.20 4.41 -1.26
C LEU A 66 1.54 2.92 -1.17
N THR A 67 2.82 2.61 -0.98
CA THR A 67 3.24 1.27 -0.58
C THR A 67 3.15 1.13 0.92
N GLY A 68 2.31 0.19 1.37
CA GLY A 68 2.03 -0.09 2.77
C GLY A 68 2.94 -1.18 3.34
N ASP A 69 4.25 -0.94 3.44
CA ASP A 69 5.20 -1.89 4.04
C ASP A 69 4.82 -2.26 5.48
N CYS A 70 4.19 -1.34 6.21
CA CYS A 70 3.66 -1.58 7.55
C CYS A 70 2.69 -2.76 7.60
N PHE A 71 1.91 -3.00 6.54
CA PHE A 71 0.96 -4.11 6.49
C PHE A 71 1.66 -5.46 6.33
N MET A 72 2.77 -5.49 5.58
CA MET A 72 3.62 -6.67 5.47
C MET A 72 4.43 -6.89 6.76
N GLN A 73 4.95 -5.82 7.35
CA GLN A 73 5.76 -5.88 8.58
C GLN A 73 4.94 -6.37 9.77
N ASN A 74 3.67 -5.94 9.90
CA ASN A 74 2.72 -6.33 10.93
C ASN A 74 1.33 -6.63 10.34
N PRO A 75 1.13 -7.82 9.74
CA PRO A 75 -0.11 -8.16 9.05
C PRO A 75 -1.28 -8.39 10.03
N PHE A 76 -2.33 -7.55 9.92
CA PHE A 76 -3.51 -7.68 10.77
C PHE A 76 -4.29 -8.99 10.52
N TRP A 77 -4.15 -9.58 9.34
CA TRP A 77 -4.79 -10.87 9.02
C TRP A 77 -4.14 -12.08 9.70
N LYS A 78 -2.90 -11.90 10.19
CA LYS A 78 -2.19 -12.91 11.01
C LYS A 78 -2.32 -12.65 12.52
N SER A 79 -2.79 -11.47 12.90
CA SER A 79 -2.86 -11.02 14.30
C SER A 79 -4.19 -11.38 14.96
N ILE A 80 -4.21 -11.38 16.31
CA ILE A 80 -5.40 -11.71 17.10
C ILE A 80 -5.64 -10.66 18.21
N GLY A 81 -6.87 -10.61 18.73
CA GLY A 81 -7.24 -9.77 19.87
C GLY A 81 -6.94 -8.29 19.66
N ALA A 82 -6.52 -7.60 20.71
CA ALA A 82 -6.27 -6.17 20.72
C ALA A 82 -5.21 -5.72 19.68
N GLN A 83 -4.23 -6.57 19.36
CA GLN A 83 -3.26 -6.26 18.33
C GLN A 83 -3.91 -6.20 16.94
N LYS A 84 -4.78 -7.17 16.62
CA LYS A 84 -5.53 -7.14 15.35
C LYS A 84 -6.36 -5.87 15.23
N GLU A 85 -7.09 -5.51 16.28
CA GLU A 85 -7.92 -4.30 16.30
C GLU A 85 -7.09 -3.04 16.11
N LYS A 86 -5.93 -2.94 16.78
CA LYS A 86 -5.00 -1.82 16.60
C LYS A 86 -4.55 -1.70 15.15
N LEU A 87 -4.06 -2.78 14.54
CA LEU A 87 -3.56 -2.77 13.17
C LEU A 87 -4.66 -2.47 12.13
N GLN A 88 -5.89 -2.91 12.38
CA GLN A 88 -7.05 -2.55 11.57
C GLN A 88 -7.38 -1.05 11.70
N ASN A 89 -7.26 -0.48 12.88
CA ASN A 89 -7.42 0.97 13.07
C ASN A 89 -6.28 1.76 12.41
N ASP A 90 -5.04 1.24 12.44
CA ASP A 90 -3.91 1.84 11.73
C ASP A 90 -4.18 1.91 10.22
N PHE A 91 -4.71 0.84 9.63
CA PHE A 91 -5.14 0.82 8.23
C PHE A 91 -6.17 1.92 7.94
N ILE A 92 -7.21 2.05 8.76
CA ILE A 92 -8.24 3.09 8.61
C ILE A 92 -7.62 4.49 8.67
N ASN A 93 -6.69 4.73 9.61
CA ASN A 93 -6.00 6.01 9.73
C ASN A 93 -5.14 6.33 8.50
N ILE A 94 -4.48 5.33 7.93
CA ILE A 94 -3.71 5.47 6.68
C ILE A 94 -4.64 5.85 5.52
N LEU A 95 -5.80 5.21 5.37
CA LEU A 95 -6.79 5.59 4.34
C LEU A 95 -7.21 7.06 4.46
N HIS A 96 -7.46 7.53 5.68
CA HIS A 96 -7.79 8.94 5.90
C HIS A 96 -6.64 9.88 5.54
N GLY A 97 -5.40 9.50 5.86
CA GLY A 97 -4.21 10.24 5.46
C GLY A 97 -4.07 10.31 3.94
N CYS A 98 -4.22 9.17 3.27
CA CYS A 98 -4.18 9.06 1.81
C CYS A 98 -5.20 9.99 1.15
N SER A 99 -6.46 9.94 1.56
CA SER A 99 -7.52 10.80 1.01
C SER A 99 -7.19 12.29 1.17
N LYS A 100 -6.68 12.72 2.34
CA LYS A 100 -6.28 14.12 2.59
C LYS A 100 -5.07 14.57 1.77
N ALA A 101 -4.18 13.64 1.41
CA ALA A 101 -3.00 13.89 0.59
C ALA A 101 -3.24 13.64 -0.91
N ASN A 102 -4.47 13.34 -1.34
CA ASN A 102 -4.86 12.98 -2.70
C ASN A 102 -4.13 11.72 -3.23
N ILE A 103 -3.83 10.78 -2.35
CA ILE A 103 -3.35 9.44 -2.71
C ILE A 103 -4.57 8.54 -2.89
N SER A 104 -4.72 7.95 -4.06
CA SER A 104 -5.92 7.20 -4.44
C SER A 104 -5.74 5.68 -4.44
N ILE A 105 -4.51 5.18 -4.32
CA ILE A 105 -4.20 3.75 -4.32
C ILE A 105 -3.36 3.43 -3.10
N VAL A 106 -3.76 2.39 -2.37
CA VAL A 106 -3.00 1.83 -1.24
C VAL A 106 -2.62 0.40 -1.59
N LEU A 107 -1.32 0.12 -1.60
CA LEU A 107 -0.78 -1.22 -1.84
C LEU A 107 -0.66 -1.99 -0.52
N ILE A 108 -1.16 -3.22 -0.55
CA ILE A 108 -0.98 -4.20 0.52
C ILE A 108 -0.07 -5.31 -0.01
N PRO A 109 1.19 -5.38 0.44
CA PRO A 109 2.09 -6.46 0.05
C PRO A 109 1.70 -7.76 0.76
N LEU A 110 1.28 -8.76 -0.03
CA LEU A 110 1.01 -10.13 0.41
C LEU A 110 2.20 -11.04 0.08
N VAL A 111 3.39 -10.53 0.38
CA VAL A 111 4.68 -11.20 0.16
C VAL A 111 5.45 -11.25 1.47
N ASP A 112 6.51 -12.02 1.54
CA ASP A 112 7.36 -12.17 2.72
C ASP A 112 6.55 -12.45 4.00
N ASN A 113 6.70 -11.62 5.06
CA ASN A 113 5.92 -11.78 6.28
C ASN A 113 4.43 -11.48 6.09
N GLY A 114 4.06 -10.77 5.02
CA GLY A 114 2.67 -10.50 4.62
C GLY A 114 2.01 -11.66 3.85
N SER A 115 2.74 -12.66 3.38
CA SER A 115 2.21 -13.79 2.61
C SER A 115 1.07 -14.50 3.33
N ILE A 116 0.02 -14.86 2.60
CA ILE A 116 -1.12 -15.60 3.13
C ILE A 116 -0.81 -17.10 3.10
N GLU A 117 -0.75 -17.72 4.27
CA GLU A 117 -0.32 -19.10 4.48
C GLU A 117 -1.48 -20.11 4.57
N ASN A 118 -2.69 -19.63 4.86
CA ASN A 118 -3.88 -20.47 5.07
C ASN A 118 -5.18 -19.70 4.89
N ASP A 119 -6.27 -20.45 4.75
CA ASP A 119 -7.64 -19.93 4.53
C ASP A 119 -8.13 -19.01 5.65
N LEU A 120 -7.70 -19.22 6.90
CA LEU A 120 -8.10 -18.37 8.02
C LEU A 120 -7.55 -16.96 7.87
N GLN A 121 -6.28 -16.82 7.47
CA GLN A 121 -5.65 -15.53 7.22
C GLN A 121 -6.30 -14.83 6.02
N GLU A 122 -6.55 -15.58 4.95
CA GLU A 122 -7.23 -15.06 3.76
C GLU A 122 -8.64 -14.55 4.09
N ASN A 123 -9.41 -15.34 4.84
CA ASN A 123 -10.75 -14.93 5.27
C ASN A 123 -10.74 -13.76 6.24
N ASN A 124 -9.74 -13.65 7.11
CA ASN A 124 -9.56 -12.48 7.98
C ASN A 124 -9.33 -11.19 7.17
N LEU A 125 -8.47 -11.25 6.14
CA LEU A 125 -8.19 -10.14 5.25
C LEU A 125 -9.45 -9.75 4.47
N LEU A 126 -10.08 -10.71 3.80
CA LEU A 126 -11.30 -10.51 3.01
C LEU A 126 -12.42 -9.89 3.85
N THR A 127 -12.72 -10.46 5.01
CA THR A 127 -13.80 -10.00 5.88
C THR A 127 -13.57 -8.55 6.33
N PHE A 128 -12.36 -8.23 6.73
CA PHE A 128 -12.04 -6.86 7.16
C PHE A 128 -12.15 -5.87 6.00
N LEU A 129 -11.49 -6.14 4.87
CA LEU A 129 -11.48 -5.21 3.73
C LEU A 129 -12.88 -5.04 3.13
N SER A 130 -13.67 -6.10 3.03
CA SER A 130 -15.07 -6.01 2.59
C SER A 130 -15.92 -5.13 3.52
N SER A 131 -15.64 -5.14 4.82
CA SER A 131 -16.32 -4.24 5.77
C SER A 131 -15.92 -2.77 5.61
N GLN A 132 -14.84 -2.46 4.90
CA GLN A 132 -14.38 -1.09 4.63
C GLN A 132 -14.86 -0.52 3.29
N THR A 133 -15.65 -1.25 2.51
CA THR A 133 -16.13 -0.85 1.17
C THR A 133 -16.72 0.57 1.14
N GLU A 134 -17.62 0.89 2.04
CA GLU A 134 -18.25 2.21 2.10
C GLU A 134 -17.24 3.32 2.49
N LEU A 135 -16.26 3.00 3.34
CA LEU A 135 -15.19 3.94 3.68
C LEU A 135 -14.29 4.19 2.48
N LEU A 136 -13.88 3.15 1.76
CA LEU A 136 -13.04 3.26 0.56
C LEU A 136 -13.72 4.12 -0.51
N LYS A 137 -15.02 3.89 -0.79
CA LYS A 137 -15.83 4.73 -1.69
C LYS A 137 -15.85 6.19 -1.25
N LYS A 138 -16.16 6.43 0.03
CA LYS A 138 -16.23 7.77 0.61
C LYS A 138 -14.91 8.54 0.51
N LEU A 139 -13.79 7.84 0.71
CA LEU A 139 -12.45 8.43 0.68
C LEU A 139 -11.85 8.48 -0.74
N SER A 140 -12.50 7.87 -1.73
CA SER A 140 -12.00 7.71 -3.10
C SER A 140 -10.62 7.04 -3.14
N VAL A 141 -10.44 5.99 -2.33
CA VAL A 141 -9.21 5.19 -2.24
C VAL A 141 -9.51 3.76 -2.68
N ARG A 142 -8.64 3.21 -3.50
CA ARG A 142 -8.62 1.80 -3.91
C ARG A 142 -7.50 1.06 -3.18
N VAL A 143 -7.66 -0.24 -3.01
CA VAL A 143 -6.63 -1.14 -2.48
C VAL A 143 -6.12 -2.02 -3.62
N CYS A 144 -4.80 -2.12 -3.77
CA CYS A 144 -4.18 -3.08 -4.67
C CYS A 144 -3.31 -4.05 -3.90
N PHE A 145 -3.29 -5.29 -4.34
CA PHE A 145 -2.47 -6.33 -3.73
C PHE A 145 -1.24 -6.61 -4.60
N GLU A 146 -0.08 -6.64 -4.00
CA GLU A 146 1.10 -7.28 -4.54
C GLU A 146 1.18 -8.68 -3.91
N SER A 147 1.36 -9.74 -4.69
CA SER A 147 1.23 -11.10 -4.17
C SER A 147 2.22 -12.06 -4.81
N ASP A 148 2.61 -13.06 -4.04
CA ASP A 148 3.37 -14.23 -4.45
C ASP A 148 2.48 -15.43 -4.87
N PHE A 149 1.18 -15.22 -4.97
CA PHE A 149 0.26 -16.26 -5.42
C PHE A 149 0.50 -16.64 -6.88
N PRO A 150 0.45 -17.96 -7.20
CA PRO A 150 0.38 -18.40 -8.59
C PRO A 150 -0.80 -17.76 -9.33
N PRO A 151 -0.71 -17.53 -10.65
CA PRO A 151 -1.68 -16.75 -11.44
C PRO A 151 -3.14 -17.14 -11.18
N LYS A 152 -3.44 -18.45 -11.25
CA LYS A 152 -4.80 -18.94 -11.00
C LYS A 152 -5.29 -18.63 -9.57
N LYS A 153 -4.43 -18.81 -8.56
CA LYS A 153 -4.80 -18.52 -7.18
C LYS A 153 -5.01 -17.02 -6.97
N LEU A 154 -4.18 -16.19 -7.60
CA LEU A 154 -4.32 -14.74 -7.54
C LEU A 154 -5.65 -14.29 -8.16
N LYS A 155 -6.05 -14.88 -9.29
CA LYS A 155 -7.35 -14.63 -9.90
C LYS A 155 -8.50 -15.04 -8.97
N ASP A 156 -8.49 -16.28 -8.47
CA ASP A 156 -9.52 -16.78 -7.56
C ASP A 156 -9.62 -15.93 -6.27
N PHE A 157 -8.49 -15.36 -5.83
CA PHE A 157 -8.44 -14.46 -4.69
C PHE A 157 -9.07 -13.10 -5.01
N ILE A 158 -8.69 -12.45 -6.12
CA ILE A 158 -9.16 -11.10 -6.46
C ILE A 158 -10.64 -11.09 -6.86
N ASP A 159 -11.14 -12.15 -7.50
CA ASP A 159 -12.55 -12.29 -7.88
C ASP A 159 -13.52 -12.31 -6.70
N ARG A 160 -13.01 -12.41 -5.47
CA ARG A 160 -13.80 -12.32 -4.22
C ARG A 160 -14.07 -10.90 -3.76
N TYR A 161 -13.47 -9.91 -4.40
CA TYR A 161 -13.58 -8.50 -4.05
C TYR A 161 -14.36 -7.70 -5.09
N ASP A 162 -14.83 -6.52 -4.71
CA ASP A 162 -15.43 -5.52 -5.61
C ASP A 162 -14.33 -4.92 -6.50
N ASP A 163 -14.42 -5.10 -7.80
CA ASP A 163 -13.41 -4.71 -8.80
C ASP A 163 -13.23 -3.19 -8.94
N ASP A 164 -14.23 -2.40 -8.56
CA ASP A 164 -14.12 -0.94 -8.52
C ASP A 164 -13.17 -0.45 -7.42
N LEU A 165 -12.98 -1.24 -6.35
CA LEU A 165 -12.24 -0.85 -5.16
C LEU A 165 -10.96 -1.63 -4.95
N PHE A 166 -10.85 -2.81 -5.53
CA PHE A 166 -9.71 -3.70 -5.34
C PHE A 166 -9.07 -4.06 -6.66
N GLY A 167 -7.77 -4.28 -6.65
CA GLY A 167 -7.01 -4.61 -7.84
C GLY A 167 -5.69 -5.28 -7.50
N ILE A 168 -4.90 -5.54 -8.54
CA ILE A 168 -3.59 -6.16 -8.44
C ILE A 168 -2.53 -5.11 -8.79
N ASN A 169 -1.49 -5.01 -7.97
CA ASN A 169 -0.24 -4.40 -8.33
C ASN A 169 0.66 -5.50 -8.91
N TYR A 170 0.85 -5.48 -10.22
CA TYR A 170 1.69 -6.46 -10.90
C TYR A 170 3.16 -6.06 -10.79
N ASP A 171 3.88 -6.76 -9.92
CA ASP A 171 5.34 -6.63 -9.80
C ASP A 171 6.04 -7.66 -10.70
N THR A 172 6.61 -7.15 -11.80
CA THR A 172 7.33 -7.98 -12.77
C THR A 172 8.56 -8.69 -12.18
N GLY A 173 9.18 -8.08 -11.16
CA GLY A 173 10.34 -8.65 -10.48
C GLY A 173 9.94 -9.84 -9.61
N ASN A 174 8.89 -9.71 -8.83
CA ASN A 174 8.35 -10.80 -8.01
C ASN A 174 7.87 -11.95 -8.89
N SER A 175 7.06 -11.66 -9.92
CA SER A 175 6.59 -12.65 -10.89
C SER A 175 7.74 -13.43 -11.52
N ALA A 176 8.75 -12.76 -12.05
CA ALA A 176 9.92 -13.38 -12.64
C ALA A 176 10.73 -14.22 -11.64
N SER A 177 10.87 -13.75 -10.39
CA SER A 177 11.59 -14.47 -9.34
C SER A 177 10.90 -15.76 -8.93
N MET A 178 9.56 -15.79 -8.99
CA MET A 178 8.73 -16.97 -8.74
C MET A 178 8.67 -17.92 -9.93
N GLY A 179 9.18 -17.51 -11.11
CA GLY A 179 9.18 -18.29 -12.33
C GLY A 179 7.81 -18.40 -13.00
N PHE A 180 6.93 -17.45 -12.77
CA PHE A 180 5.62 -17.42 -13.41
C PHE A 180 5.72 -17.03 -14.89
N ASP A 181 4.82 -17.57 -15.71
CA ASP A 181 4.74 -17.22 -17.13
C ASP A 181 3.84 -15.97 -17.27
N PRO A 182 4.38 -14.83 -17.77
CA PRO A 182 3.58 -13.63 -17.99
C PRO A 182 2.34 -13.86 -18.86
N SER A 183 2.41 -14.81 -19.81
CA SER A 183 1.24 -15.14 -20.65
C SER A 183 0.09 -15.73 -19.83
N GLU A 184 0.42 -16.55 -18.82
CA GLU A 184 -0.61 -17.10 -17.91
C GLU A 184 -1.16 -16.04 -16.98
N GLU A 185 -0.33 -15.10 -16.52
CA GLU A 185 -0.74 -14.04 -15.60
C GLU A 185 -1.69 -13.02 -16.25
N PHE A 186 -1.48 -12.71 -17.55
CA PHE A 186 -2.31 -11.72 -18.25
C PHE A 186 -3.53 -12.29 -18.99
N LEU A 187 -3.64 -13.61 -19.10
CA LEU A 187 -4.78 -14.28 -19.75
C LEU A 187 -5.87 -14.74 -18.75
N GLN A 188 -5.67 -14.56 -17.46
CA GLN A 188 -6.62 -14.89 -16.40
C GLN A 188 -7.43 -13.68 -16.01
#